data_b84d0ffd1046c1507976535c0e4c93c5
#
_entry.id   b84d0ffd1046c1507976535c0e4c93c5
#
_cell.length_a   1.000
_cell.length_b   1.000
_cell.length_c   1.000
_cell.angle_alpha   90.00
_cell.angle_beta   90.00
_cell.angle_gamma   90.00
#
_symmetry.space_group_name_H-M   'P 1'
#
loop_
_entity.id
_entity.type
_entity.pdbx_description
1 polymer ?
#
loop_
_entity_poly.entity_id
_entity_poly.type
_entity_poly.pdbx_seq_one_letter_code
_entity_poly.pdbx_strand_id
1 'polypeptide(L)'
;MGINLRDNTLFFEYPVLSMLEKIEQLDQQSVSDLAAVNSVEELEQFRIKYLGTKGAVKGLMALLKDVPKEIKPQFGQQANALRQKLQKTFEDRKTS
;
A
#
# COMPACT_ATOMS: atom_id res chain seq x y z
N MET A 1 -6.41 -25.41 -11.72
CA MET A 1 -6.36 -25.55 -12.89
C MET A 1 -6.77 -24.40 -13.71
N GLY A 2 -7.80 -24.41 -14.35
CA GLY A 2 -8.26 -23.33 -15.17
C GLY A 2 -8.29 -21.99 -14.48
N ILE A 3 -8.40 -22.01 -13.19
CA ILE A 3 -8.47 -20.79 -12.42
C ILE A 3 -7.22 -19.95 -12.58
N ASN A 4 -6.07 -20.58 -12.52
CA ASN A 4 -4.82 -19.85 -12.62
C ASN A 4 -4.70 -19.19 -13.99
N LEU A 5 -5.14 -19.86 -15.00
CA LEU A 5 -5.07 -19.29 -16.34
C LEU A 5 -5.94 -18.07 -16.45
N ARG A 6 -7.14 -18.14 -15.88
CA ARG A 6 -8.03 -16.99 -15.93
C ARG A 6 -7.43 -15.81 -15.19
N ASP A 7 -6.84 -16.07 -14.04
CA ASP A 7 -6.24 -14.99 -13.27
C ASP A 7 -5.14 -14.31 -14.05
N ASN A 8 -4.30 -15.08 -14.69
CA ASN A 8 -3.23 -14.53 -15.49
C ASN A 8 -3.78 -13.69 -16.64
N THR A 9 -4.84 -14.16 -17.26
CA THR A 9 -5.44 -13.42 -18.34
C THR A 9 -5.98 -12.08 -17.86
N LEU A 10 -6.62 -12.08 -16.70
CA LEU A 10 -7.15 -10.86 -16.13
C LEU A 10 -6.06 -9.85 -15.86
N PHE A 11 -4.98 -10.27 -15.26
CA PHE A 11 -3.88 -9.36 -14.99
C PHE A 11 -3.34 -8.77 -16.27
N PHE A 12 -3.25 -9.59 -17.28
CA PHE A 12 -2.72 -9.14 -18.54
C PHE A 12 -3.62 -8.10 -19.19
N GLU A 13 -4.93 -8.30 -19.11
CA GLU A 13 -5.87 -7.42 -19.77
C GLU A 13 -6.24 -6.20 -18.95
N TYR A 14 -6.09 -6.29 -17.63
CA TYR A 14 -6.55 -5.22 -16.74
C TYR A 14 -5.43 -4.75 -15.80
N PRO A 15 -4.46 -4.04 -16.35
CA PRO A 15 -3.37 -3.53 -15.51
C PRO A 15 -3.87 -2.60 -14.41
N VAL A 16 -5.03 -1.97 -14.59
CA VAL A 16 -5.56 -1.09 -13.56
C VAL A 16 -5.89 -1.87 -12.29
N LEU A 17 -6.42 -3.09 -12.43
CA LEU A 17 -6.69 -3.91 -11.26
C LEU A 17 -5.42 -4.24 -10.52
N SER A 18 -4.36 -4.51 -11.27
CA SER A 18 -3.07 -4.80 -10.66
C SER A 18 -2.56 -3.60 -9.86
N MET A 19 -2.77 -2.40 -10.36
CA MET A 19 -2.36 -1.20 -9.66
C MET A 19 -3.13 -1.01 -8.36
N LEU A 20 -4.45 -1.21 -8.40
CA LEU A 20 -5.26 -1.10 -7.20
C LEU A 20 -4.92 -2.20 -6.20
N GLU A 21 -4.59 -3.39 -6.69
CA GLU A 21 -4.19 -4.47 -5.81
C GLU A 21 -2.90 -4.18 -5.07
N LYS A 22 -2.02 -3.40 -5.67
CA LYS A 22 -0.79 -3.02 -4.98
C LYS A 22 -1.09 -2.26 -3.70
N ILE A 23 -2.08 -1.38 -3.75
CA ILE A 23 -2.49 -0.64 -2.56
C ILE A 23 -3.01 -1.60 -1.51
N GLU A 24 -3.86 -2.53 -1.90
CA GLU A 24 -4.44 -3.48 -0.96
C GLU A 24 -3.39 -4.40 -0.36
N GLN A 25 -2.47 -4.89 -1.19
CA GLN A 25 -1.40 -5.73 -0.70
C GLN A 25 -0.51 -4.99 0.29
N LEU A 26 -0.23 -3.73 0.01
CA LEU A 26 0.58 -2.93 0.89
C LEU A 26 -0.13 -2.71 2.21
N ASP A 27 -1.44 -2.48 2.16
CA ASP A 27 -2.24 -2.33 3.36
C ASP A 27 -2.14 -3.57 4.24
N GLN A 28 -2.34 -4.74 3.66
CA GLN A 28 -2.29 -5.99 4.40
C GLN A 28 -0.90 -6.26 4.96
N GLN A 29 0.10 -5.96 4.16
CA GLN A 29 1.49 -6.16 4.61
C GLN A 29 1.81 -5.24 5.77
N SER A 30 1.33 -4.00 5.71
CA SER A 30 1.60 -3.05 6.78
C SER A 30 0.95 -3.48 8.10
N VAL A 31 -0.25 -4.03 8.03
CA VAL A 31 -0.91 -4.53 9.23
C VAL A 31 -0.10 -5.65 9.85
N SER A 32 0.37 -6.57 9.02
CA SER A 32 1.18 -7.69 9.48
C SER A 32 2.50 -7.20 10.08
N ASP A 33 3.15 -6.26 9.41
CA ASP A 33 4.43 -5.75 9.88
C ASP A 33 4.28 -5.01 11.20
N LEU A 34 3.20 -4.23 11.34
CA LEU A 34 2.99 -3.51 12.58
C LEU A 34 2.71 -4.45 13.74
N ALA A 35 2.01 -5.55 13.46
CA ALA A 35 1.73 -6.53 14.49
C ALA A 35 3.01 -7.18 15.02
N ALA A 36 4.05 -7.21 14.20
CA ALA A 36 5.32 -7.80 14.58
C ALA A 36 6.26 -6.83 15.30
N VAL A 37 5.88 -5.56 15.39
CA VAL A 37 6.71 -4.56 16.04
C VAL A 37 6.69 -4.76 17.55
N ASN A 38 7.88 -4.84 18.15
CA ASN A 38 8.01 -5.09 19.58
C ASN A 38 8.85 -4.04 20.31
N SER A 39 9.39 -3.07 19.60
CA SER A 39 10.25 -2.08 20.23
C SER A 39 10.10 -0.75 19.53
N VAL A 40 10.58 0.30 20.19
CA VAL A 40 10.58 1.64 19.60
C VAL A 40 11.40 1.66 18.33
N GLU A 41 12.51 0.96 18.34
CA GLU A 41 13.37 0.91 17.15
C GLU A 41 12.67 0.22 15.98
N GLU A 42 11.96 -0.86 16.27
CA GLU A 42 11.22 -1.55 15.21
C GLU A 42 10.09 -0.69 14.71
N LEU A 43 9.46 0.07 15.58
CA LEU A 43 8.40 0.97 15.17
C LEU A 43 8.94 2.06 14.26
N GLU A 44 10.12 2.57 14.55
CA GLU A 44 10.75 3.56 13.69
C GLU A 44 11.12 2.98 12.35
N GLN A 45 11.57 1.72 12.31
CA GLN A 45 11.85 1.05 11.05
C GLN A 45 10.57 0.90 10.23
N PHE A 46 9.46 0.60 10.90
CA PHE A 46 8.16 0.53 10.25
C PHE A 46 7.81 1.88 9.61
N ARG A 47 7.99 2.95 10.34
CA ARG A 47 7.69 4.28 9.82
C ARG A 47 8.53 4.58 8.58
N ILE A 48 9.81 4.29 8.64
CA ILE A 48 10.69 4.56 7.51
C ILE A 48 10.28 3.72 6.31
N LYS A 49 9.95 2.45 6.54
CA LYS A 49 9.60 1.54 5.46
C LYS A 49 8.35 1.99 4.72
N TYR A 50 7.37 2.48 5.44
CA TYR A 50 6.08 2.82 4.83
C TYR A 50 5.86 4.30 4.64
N LEU A 51 6.29 5.11 5.59
CA LEU A 51 5.97 6.54 5.58
C LEU A 51 7.17 7.43 5.31
N GLY A 52 8.35 6.86 5.19
CA GLY A 52 9.56 7.65 4.95
C GLY A 52 9.60 8.25 3.56
N THR A 53 10.61 9.09 3.33
CA THR A 53 10.78 9.76 2.05
C THR A 53 10.90 8.79 0.88
N LYS A 54 11.47 7.64 1.13
CA LYS A 54 11.59 6.59 0.12
C LYS A 54 10.74 5.38 0.49
N GLY A 55 9.71 5.60 1.30
CA GLY A 55 8.88 4.52 1.75
C GLY A 55 7.86 4.09 0.72
N ALA A 56 7.12 3.03 1.07
CA ALA A 56 6.19 2.40 0.15
C ALA A 56 5.05 3.33 -0.26
N VAL A 57 4.58 4.16 0.67
CA VAL A 57 3.48 5.09 0.37
C VAL A 57 3.93 6.13 -0.65
N LYS A 58 5.14 6.63 -0.51
CA LYS A 58 5.69 7.56 -1.51
C LYS A 58 5.80 6.91 -2.86
N GLY A 59 6.16 5.63 -2.88
CA GLY A 59 6.20 4.88 -4.12
C GLY A 59 4.85 4.80 -4.80
N LEU A 60 3.79 4.59 -4.02
CA LEU A 60 2.43 4.57 -4.56
C LEU A 60 2.07 5.93 -5.14
N MET A 61 2.40 6.99 -4.43
CA MET A 61 2.09 8.34 -4.91
C MET A 61 2.85 8.66 -6.19
N ALA A 62 4.06 8.16 -6.31
CA ALA A 62 4.83 8.36 -7.52
C ALA A 62 4.22 7.63 -8.71
N LEU A 63 3.57 6.50 -8.46
CA LEU A 63 2.90 5.76 -9.53
C LEU A 63 1.68 6.50 -10.06
N LEU A 64 1.16 7.44 -9.31
CA LEU A 64 -0.09 8.10 -9.66
C LEU A 64 -0.04 8.73 -11.05
N LYS A 65 1.11 9.29 -11.42
CA LYS A 65 1.23 9.92 -12.72
C LYS A 65 1.17 8.92 -13.87
N ASP A 66 1.45 7.64 -13.58
CA ASP A 66 1.41 6.58 -14.59
C ASP A 66 0.08 5.85 -14.61
N VAL A 67 -0.81 6.20 -13.71
CA VAL A 67 -2.10 5.54 -13.60
C VAL A 67 -3.04 6.05 -14.69
N PRO A 68 -3.83 5.17 -15.32
CA PRO A 68 -4.79 5.61 -16.32
C PRO A 68 -5.74 6.66 -15.78
N LYS A 69 -6.12 7.57 -16.65
CA LYS A 69 -6.95 8.70 -16.29
C LYS A 69 -8.27 8.25 -15.64
N GLU A 70 -8.81 7.14 -16.12
CA GLU A 70 -10.09 6.66 -15.65
C GLU A 70 -10.10 6.31 -14.17
N ILE A 71 -8.98 5.80 -13.67
CA ILE A 71 -8.91 5.38 -12.28
C ILE A 71 -7.98 6.24 -11.44
N LYS A 72 -7.41 7.28 -12.05
CA LYS A 72 -6.47 8.13 -11.31
C LYS A 72 -7.09 8.70 -10.03
N PRO A 73 -8.32 9.24 -10.06
CA PRO A 73 -8.92 9.73 -8.81
C PRO A 73 -9.11 8.62 -7.79
N GLN A 74 -9.55 7.45 -8.23
CA GLN A 74 -9.75 6.33 -7.32
C GLN A 74 -8.44 5.86 -6.73
N PHE A 75 -7.42 5.72 -7.56
CA PHE A 75 -6.11 5.30 -7.08
C PHE A 75 -5.54 6.30 -6.08
N GLY A 76 -5.61 7.59 -6.42
CA GLY A 76 -5.11 8.62 -5.52
C GLY A 76 -5.85 8.65 -4.21
N GLN A 77 -7.17 8.48 -4.24
CA GLN A 77 -7.97 8.48 -3.04
C GLN A 77 -7.61 7.29 -2.14
N GLN A 78 -7.48 6.12 -2.74
CA GLN A 78 -7.14 4.93 -1.97
C GLN A 78 -5.72 4.99 -1.41
N ALA A 79 -4.79 5.49 -2.20
CA ALA A 79 -3.41 5.63 -1.73
C ALA A 79 -3.33 6.63 -0.58
N ASN A 80 -4.07 7.72 -0.69
CA ASN A 80 -4.08 8.71 0.37
C ASN A 80 -4.75 8.16 1.63
N ALA A 81 -5.82 7.38 1.47
CA ALA A 81 -6.47 6.75 2.61
C ALA A 81 -5.53 5.80 3.32
N LEU A 82 -4.75 5.05 2.56
CA LEU A 82 -3.77 4.15 3.15
C LEU A 82 -2.70 4.94 3.92
N ARG A 83 -2.24 6.05 3.34
CA ARG A 83 -1.25 6.89 4.01
C ARG A 83 -1.79 7.38 5.34
N GLN A 84 -3.03 7.86 5.35
CA GLN A 84 -3.64 8.35 6.57
C GLN A 84 -3.82 7.23 7.60
N LYS A 85 -4.22 6.06 7.14
CA LYS A 85 -4.38 4.91 8.01
C LYS A 85 -3.05 4.53 8.66
N LEU A 86 -2.00 4.48 7.87
CA LEU A 86 -0.67 4.14 8.38
C LEU A 86 -0.17 5.18 9.37
N GLN A 87 -0.42 6.45 9.05
CA GLN A 87 -0.03 7.52 9.95
C GLN A 87 -0.73 7.36 11.30
N LYS A 88 -2.03 7.09 11.26
CA LYS A 88 -2.81 6.95 12.47
C LYS A 88 -2.39 5.73 13.28
N THR A 89 -2.22 4.60 12.63
CA THR A 89 -1.84 3.39 13.33
C THR A 89 -0.45 3.50 13.93
N PHE A 90 0.45 4.19 13.22
CA PHE A 90 1.79 4.44 13.75
C PHE A 90 1.70 5.32 15.00
N GLU A 91 0.92 6.40 14.93
CA GLU A 91 0.78 7.31 16.07
C GLU A 91 0.15 6.60 17.25
N ASP A 92 -0.88 5.80 17.00
CA ASP A 92 -1.54 5.05 18.07
C ASP A 92 -0.56 4.10 18.75
N ARG A 93 0.26 3.41 17.96
CA ARG A 93 1.21 2.47 18.50
C ARG A 93 2.30 3.19 19.30
N LYS A 94 2.68 4.37 18.83
CA LYS A 94 3.73 5.15 19.47
C LYS A 94 3.31 5.61 20.85
N THR A 95 2.02 5.94 21.02
CA THR A 95 1.54 6.46 22.29
C THR A 95 1.08 5.38 23.25
N SER A 96 0.92 4.15 22.79
CA SER A 96 0.53 3.07 23.70
C SER A 96 1.73 2.36 24.30
#